data_5dd159980b755dcdbf184dbce7ea74ea
#
_entry.id   5dd159980b755dcdbf184dbce7ea74ea
#
_cell.length_a   1.000
_cell.length_b   1.000
_cell.length_c   1.000
_cell.angle_alpha   90.00
_cell.angle_beta   90.00
_cell.angle_gamma   90.00
#
_symmetry.space_group_name_H-M   'P 1'
#
loop_
_entity.id
_entity.type
_entity.pdbx_description
1 polymer ?
#
loop_
_entity_poly.entity_id
_entity_poly.type
_entity_poly.pdbx_seq_one_letter_code
_entity_poly.pdbx_strand_id
1 'polypeptide(L)'
;MSAAAFAPGDETPVFVISVAAELAGMHAQTLRQYDRLGLVTPSRTRGGVRRYSARDVALLREVQRLSQDEGISLPGIARILQLENQVAALQERVAELSAELETRRRGIPDAHTRVFSVSPSGDVYAARPGERLRHLNSQALVLWSGRLGSSRP
;
A
#
# COMPACT_ATOMS: atom_id res chain seq x y z
N MET A 1 8.96 -1.57 14.89
CA MET A 1 10.26 -1.76 14.21
C MET A 1 10.20 -0.97 12.93
N SER A 2 11.09 0.00 12.80
CA SER A 2 11.05 0.99 11.73
C SER A 2 11.52 0.35 10.44
N ALA A 3 10.64 0.24 9.43
CA ALA A 3 11.07 0.00 8.07
C ALA A 3 12.03 1.15 7.71
N ALA A 4 13.32 0.85 7.61
CA ALA A 4 14.30 1.81 7.18
C ALA A 4 13.88 2.29 5.78
N ALA A 5 13.46 3.55 5.68
CA ALA A 5 13.16 4.18 4.40
C ALA A 5 14.48 4.24 3.62
N PHE A 6 14.62 3.36 2.63
CA PHE A 6 15.77 3.34 1.74
C PHE A 6 15.74 4.57 0.83
N ALA A 7 16.90 5.22 0.70
CA ALA A 7 17.06 6.37 -0.18
C ALA A 7 16.94 5.96 -1.67
N PRO A 8 16.49 6.85 -2.57
CA PRO A 8 16.54 6.63 -4.01
C PRO A 8 17.97 6.34 -4.44
N GLY A 9 18.24 5.14 -4.97
CA GLY A 9 19.58 4.67 -5.34
C GLY A 9 20.05 3.44 -4.56
N ASP A 10 19.46 3.11 -3.43
CA ASP A 10 19.80 1.91 -2.64
C ASP A 10 19.47 0.60 -3.36
N GLU A 11 18.65 0.64 -4.40
CA GLU A 11 18.27 -0.50 -5.23
C GLU A 11 19.24 -0.74 -6.40
N THR A 12 20.20 0.15 -6.65
CA THR A 12 21.15 0.01 -7.77
C THR A 12 22.10 -1.15 -7.49
N PRO A 13 22.16 -2.20 -8.35
CA PRO A 13 22.97 -3.41 -8.10
C PRO A 13 24.42 -3.17 -8.49
N VAL A 14 25.22 -2.67 -7.57
CA VAL A 14 26.62 -2.27 -7.81
C VAL A 14 27.64 -3.27 -7.26
N PHE A 15 27.32 -4.00 -6.18
CA PHE A 15 28.28 -4.84 -5.47
C PHE A 15 28.41 -6.23 -6.09
N VAL A 16 29.65 -6.71 -6.25
CA VAL A 16 29.92 -8.12 -6.55
C VAL A 16 29.74 -8.97 -5.30
N ILE A 17 29.57 -10.27 -5.45
CA ILE A 17 29.26 -11.18 -4.34
C ILE A 17 30.28 -11.14 -3.19
N SER A 18 31.57 -10.98 -3.49
CA SER A 18 32.62 -10.88 -2.44
C SER A 18 32.43 -9.64 -1.59
N VAL A 19 32.19 -8.49 -2.23
CA VAL A 19 31.98 -7.20 -1.53
C VAL A 19 30.66 -7.20 -0.77
N ALA A 20 29.59 -7.72 -1.38
CA ALA A 20 28.29 -7.80 -0.69
C ALA A 20 28.35 -8.72 0.55
N ALA A 21 29.05 -9.84 0.46
CA ALA A 21 29.25 -10.75 1.58
C ALA A 21 30.09 -10.10 2.71
N GLU A 22 31.17 -9.43 2.37
CA GLU A 22 32.00 -8.69 3.31
C GLU A 22 31.19 -7.59 4.02
N LEU A 23 30.48 -6.77 3.26
CA LEU A 23 29.60 -5.71 3.80
C LEU A 23 28.51 -6.26 4.71
N ALA A 24 27.98 -7.46 4.41
CA ALA A 24 26.98 -8.13 5.23
C ALA A 24 27.57 -8.91 6.41
N GLY A 25 28.90 -9.01 6.54
CA GLY A 25 29.56 -9.74 7.61
C GLY A 25 29.49 -11.27 7.48
N MET A 26 29.41 -11.79 6.26
CA MET A 26 29.25 -13.24 5.99
C MET A 26 30.21 -13.74 4.91
N HIS A 27 30.33 -15.06 4.79
CA HIS A 27 31.10 -15.67 3.70
C HIS A 27 30.30 -15.66 2.38
N ALA A 28 31.00 -15.46 1.26
CA ALA A 28 30.40 -15.51 -0.07
C ALA A 28 29.67 -16.85 -0.38
N GLN A 29 30.10 -17.96 0.24
CA GLN A 29 29.43 -19.24 0.12
C GLN A 29 28.04 -19.25 0.79
N THR A 30 27.95 -18.63 1.97
CA THR A 30 26.66 -18.43 2.68
C THR A 30 25.72 -17.58 1.83
N LEU A 31 26.22 -16.50 1.23
CA LEU A 31 25.45 -15.65 0.33
C LEU A 31 24.93 -16.41 -0.90
N ARG A 32 25.74 -17.34 -1.49
CA ARG A 32 25.26 -18.22 -2.56
C ARG A 32 24.16 -19.17 -2.10
N GLN A 33 24.21 -19.63 -0.85
CA GLN A 33 23.17 -20.47 -0.27
C GLN A 33 21.86 -19.66 -0.12
N TYR A 34 21.94 -18.41 0.36
CA TYR A 34 20.78 -17.54 0.51
C TYR A 34 20.14 -17.18 -0.84
N ASP A 35 20.94 -16.95 -1.89
CA ASP A 35 20.46 -16.79 -3.27
C ASP A 35 19.69 -18.04 -3.74
N ARG A 36 20.23 -19.25 -3.50
CA ARG A 36 19.55 -20.51 -3.88
C ARG A 36 18.25 -20.75 -3.11
N LEU A 37 18.16 -20.31 -1.88
CA LEU A 37 16.96 -20.39 -1.04
C LEU A 37 15.94 -19.28 -1.34
N GLY A 38 16.27 -18.33 -2.22
CA GLY A 38 15.39 -17.22 -2.56
C GLY A 38 15.25 -16.15 -1.46
N LEU A 39 16.14 -16.16 -0.46
CA LEU A 39 16.17 -15.13 0.60
C LEU A 39 16.64 -13.78 0.09
N VAL A 40 17.47 -13.78 -0.94
CA VAL A 40 17.92 -12.60 -1.68
C VAL A 40 17.94 -12.93 -3.17
N THR A 41 17.55 -11.98 -4.00
CA THR A 41 17.51 -12.17 -5.46
C THR A 41 18.42 -11.14 -6.13
N PRO A 42 19.71 -11.47 -6.36
CA PRO A 42 20.63 -10.55 -7.00
C PRO A 42 20.26 -10.29 -8.45
N SER A 43 20.50 -9.08 -8.91
CA SER A 43 20.47 -8.76 -10.33
C SER A 43 21.63 -9.45 -11.06
N ARG A 44 21.43 -9.73 -12.35
CA ARG A 44 22.48 -10.33 -13.19
C ARG A 44 22.85 -9.37 -14.32
N THR A 45 24.16 -9.20 -14.53
CA THR A 45 24.66 -8.50 -15.73
C THR A 45 24.43 -9.34 -16.98
N ARG A 46 24.61 -8.74 -18.16
CA ARG A 46 24.57 -9.47 -19.45
C ARG A 46 25.52 -10.68 -19.50
N GLY A 47 26.64 -10.65 -18.75
CA GLY A 47 27.58 -11.76 -18.59
C GLY A 47 27.23 -12.76 -17.47
N GLY A 48 26.01 -12.67 -16.88
CA GLY A 48 25.56 -13.60 -15.84
C GLY A 48 26.16 -13.37 -14.46
N VAL A 49 26.95 -12.32 -14.27
CA VAL A 49 27.59 -12.00 -12.99
C VAL A 49 26.54 -11.42 -12.03
N ARG A 50 26.48 -11.99 -10.82
CA ARG A 50 25.61 -11.51 -9.74
C ARG A 50 26.01 -10.13 -9.25
N ARG A 51 25.05 -9.25 -9.10
CA ARG A 51 25.20 -7.91 -8.53
C ARG A 51 24.16 -7.69 -7.45
N TYR A 52 24.59 -7.09 -6.38
CA TYR A 52 23.79 -6.81 -5.18
C TYR A 52 23.71 -5.29 -4.99
N SER A 53 22.57 -4.83 -4.51
CA SER A 53 22.32 -3.43 -4.11
C SER A 53 22.65 -3.21 -2.63
N ALA A 54 22.65 -1.96 -2.19
CA ALA A 54 22.76 -1.65 -0.76
C ALA A 54 21.57 -2.20 0.03
N ARG A 55 20.37 -2.21 -0.57
CA ARG A 55 19.17 -2.84 -0.01
C ARG A 55 19.35 -4.35 0.20
N ASP A 56 19.94 -5.04 -0.77
CA ASP A 56 20.23 -6.47 -0.63
C ASP A 56 21.22 -6.74 0.52
N VAL A 57 22.23 -5.89 0.68
CA VAL A 57 23.19 -5.99 1.79
C VAL A 57 22.51 -5.79 3.14
N ALA A 58 21.60 -4.82 3.25
CA ALA A 58 20.81 -4.60 4.47
C ALA A 58 19.91 -5.81 4.79
N LEU A 59 19.24 -6.36 3.78
CA LEU A 59 18.44 -7.58 3.90
C LEU A 59 19.28 -8.75 4.38
N LEU A 60 20.49 -8.94 3.84
CA LEU A 60 21.39 -10.00 4.25
C LEU A 60 21.82 -9.89 5.71
N ARG A 61 22.05 -8.68 6.21
CA ARG A 61 22.33 -8.42 7.63
C ARG A 61 21.14 -8.81 8.50
N GLU A 62 19.95 -8.47 8.08
CA GLU A 62 18.72 -8.83 8.81
C GLU A 62 18.50 -10.35 8.84
N VAL A 63 18.69 -11.04 7.71
CA VAL A 63 18.65 -12.52 7.65
C VAL A 63 19.67 -13.14 8.60
N GLN A 64 20.88 -12.58 8.68
CA GLN A 64 21.92 -13.06 9.57
C GLN A 64 21.53 -12.86 11.03
N ARG A 65 21.02 -11.68 11.39
CA ARG A 65 20.55 -11.37 12.73
C ARG A 65 19.44 -12.32 13.16
N LEU A 66 18.40 -12.51 12.34
CA LEU A 66 17.29 -13.43 12.63
C LEU A 66 17.78 -14.88 12.78
N SER A 67 18.78 -15.30 11.99
CA SER A 67 19.30 -16.68 12.06
C SER A 67 20.24 -16.91 13.24
N GLN A 68 21.16 -15.96 13.50
CA GLN A 68 22.23 -16.14 14.49
C GLN A 68 21.85 -15.66 15.88
N ASP A 69 21.21 -14.51 15.97
CA ASP A 69 20.87 -13.91 17.26
C ASP A 69 19.52 -14.40 17.80
N GLU A 70 18.54 -14.62 16.92
CA GLU A 70 17.21 -15.08 17.29
C GLU A 70 16.98 -16.58 17.06
N GLY A 71 17.93 -17.26 16.41
CA GLY A 71 17.86 -18.71 16.19
C GLY A 71 16.75 -19.16 15.24
N ILE A 72 16.23 -18.26 14.40
CA ILE A 72 15.15 -18.60 13.47
C ILE A 72 15.73 -19.41 12.30
N SER A 73 15.05 -20.49 11.94
CA SER A 73 15.45 -21.31 10.80
C SER A 73 15.33 -20.55 9.46
N LEU A 74 16.21 -20.83 8.49
CA LEU A 74 16.16 -20.17 7.18
C LEU A 74 14.80 -20.27 6.47
N PRO A 75 14.07 -21.41 6.51
CA PRO A 75 12.71 -21.47 5.99
C PRO A 75 11.74 -20.54 6.74
N GLY A 76 11.92 -20.39 8.06
CA GLY A 76 11.14 -19.44 8.87
C GLY A 76 11.40 -18.01 8.46
N ILE A 77 12.67 -17.64 8.26
CA ILE A 77 13.07 -16.31 7.78
C ILE A 77 12.49 -16.04 6.39
N ALA A 78 12.56 -17.00 5.48
CA ALA A 78 11.95 -16.86 4.15
C ALA A 78 10.44 -16.55 4.25
N ARG A 79 9.74 -17.21 5.19
CA ARG A 79 8.32 -16.95 5.43
C ARG A 79 8.05 -15.58 6.04
N ILE A 80 8.89 -15.14 6.98
CA ILE A 80 8.80 -13.80 7.58
C ILE A 80 8.96 -12.75 6.50
N LEU A 81 10.01 -12.80 5.68
CA LEU A 81 10.26 -11.86 4.60
C LEU A 81 9.12 -11.83 3.57
N GLN A 82 8.55 -13.00 3.24
CA GLN A 82 7.38 -13.07 2.37
C GLN A 82 6.18 -12.35 2.96
N LEU A 83 5.91 -12.53 4.25
CA LEU A 83 4.80 -11.86 4.93
C LEU A 83 5.03 -10.35 5.04
N GLU A 84 6.24 -9.91 5.35
CA GLU A 84 6.59 -8.49 5.39
C GLU A 84 6.38 -7.81 4.03
N ASN A 85 6.80 -8.46 2.94
CA ASN A 85 6.54 -7.97 1.58
C ASN A 85 5.04 -7.89 1.26
N GLN A 86 4.25 -8.89 1.70
CA GLN A 86 2.79 -8.85 1.54
C GLN A 86 2.16 -7.71 2.34
N VAL A 87 2.60 -7.50 3.57
CA VAL A 87 2.12 -6.38 4.41
C VAL A 87 2.45 -5.05 3.77
N ALA A 88 3.69 -4.85 3.29
CA ALA A 88 4.09 -3.63 2.60
C ALA A 88 3.22 -3.36 1.37
N ALA A 89 3.01 -4.36 0.51
CA ALA A 89 2.17 -4.23 -0.68
C ALA A 89 0.70 -3.91 -0.34
N LEU A 90 0.16 -4.51 0.73
CA LEU A 90 -1.20 -4.21 1.19
C LEU A 90 -1.30 -2.79 1.77
N GLN A 91 -0.29 -2.32 2.50
CA GLN A 91 -0.24 -0.95 3.01
C GLN A 91 -0.19 0.08 1.88
N GLU A 92 0.62 -0.16 0.85
CA GLU A 92 0.67 0.69 -0.36
C GLU A 92 -0.71 0.72 -1.04
N ARG A 93 -1.35 -0.44 -1.18
CA ARG A 93 -2.68 -0.50 -1.80
C ARG A 93 -3.75 0.21 -0.98
N VAL A 94 -3.71 0.12 0.35
CA VAL A 94 -4.61 0.88 1.24
C VAL A 94 -4.37 2.38 1.09
N ALA A 95 -3.12 2.83 1.05
CA ALA A 95 -2.78 4.23 0.86
C ALA A 95 -3.29 4.75 -0.50
N GLU A 96 -3.09 3.99 -1.57
CA GLU A 96 -3.59 4.33 -2.92
C GLU A 96 -5.12 4.46 -2.95
N LEU A 97 -5.84 3.45 -2.42
CA LEU A 97 -7.30 3.47 -2.37
C LEU A 97 -7.84 4.60 -1.51
N SER A 98 -7.18 4.92 -0.40
CA SER A 98 -7.54 6.04 0.46
C SER A 98 -7.37 7.37 -0.27
N ALA A 99 -6.28 7.56 -1.00
CA ALA A 99 -6.03 8.75 -1.81
C ALA A 99 -7.06 8.89 -2.95
N GLU A 100 -7.42 7.77 -3.60
CA GLU A 100 -8.45 7.75 -4.64
C GLU A 100 -9.82 8.14 -4.08
N LEU A 101 -10.20 7.61 -2.92
CA LEU A 101 -11.45 7.97 -2.24
C LEU A 101 -11.48 9.45 -1.86
N GLU A 102 -10.39 9.99 -1.32
CA GLU A 102 -10.28 11.42 -1.00
C GLU A 102 -10.39 12.30 -2.25
N THR A 103 -9.78 11.88 -3.35
CA THR A 103 -9.88 12.60 -4.63
C THR A 103 -11.31 12.59 -5.15
N ARG A 104 -12.00 11.45 -5.08
CA ARG A 104 -13.42 11.35 -5.46
C ARG A 104 -14.31 12.20 -4.56
N ARG A 105 -14.06 12.20 -3.26
CA ARG A 105 -14.82 13.06 -2.31
C ARG A 105 -14.64 14.54 -2.59
N ARG A 106 -13.43 14.98 -2.96
CA ARG A 106 -13.14 16.38 -3.33
C ARG A 106 -13.70 16.74 -4.72
N GLY A 107 -13.74 15.77 -5.63
CA GLY A 107 -14.23 15.96 -7.00
C GLY A 107 -15.76 15.85 -7.16
N ILE A 108 -16.47 15.41 -6.12
CA ILE A 108 -17.93 15.46 -6.12
C ILE A 108 -18.32 16.85 -5.62
N PRO A 109 -18.75 17.76 -6.50
CA PRO A 109 -19.42 18.96 -6.02
C PRO A 109 -20.60 18.50 -5.18
N ASP A 110 -20.95 19.24 -4.17
CA ASP A 110 -22.08 19.03 -3.22
C ASP A 110 -23.45 18.73 -3.90
N ALA A 111 -23.43 18.45 -5.19
CA ALA A 111 -24.59 18.17 -6.03
C ALA A 111 -25.37 16.91 -5.64
N HIS A 112 -24.73 15.96 -4.94
CA HIS A 112 -25.40 14.74 -4.49
C HIS A 112 -25.97 14.83 -3.06
N THR A 113 -25.72 15.92 -2.38
CA THR A 113 -26.28 16.20 -1.04
C THR A 113 -27.42 17.22 -1.12
N ARG A 114 -28.15 17.28 -2.25
CA ARG A 114 -29.35 18.13 -2.34
C ARG A 114 -30.54 17.32 -1.85
N VAL A 115 -31.24 17.85 -0.87
CA VAL A 115 -32.56 17.37 -0.46
C VAL A 115 -33.58 18.08 -1.33
N PHE A 116 -34.35 17.31 -2.07
CA PHE A 116 -35.45 17.86 -2.84
C PHE A 116 -36.73 17.80 -2.00
N SER A 117 -37.38 18.93 -1.82
CA SER A 117 -38.68 18.98 -1.20
C SER A 117 -39.72 19.46 -2.22
N VAL A 118 -40.92 18.86 -2.16
CA VAL A 118 -42.04 19.24 -3.01
C VAL A 118 -43.08 19.96 -2.18
N SER A 119 -43.51 21.13 -2.63
CA SER A 119 -44.60 21.86 -1.99
C SER A 119 -45.94 21.21 -2.30
N PRO A 120 -47.01 21.52 -1.54
CA PRO A 120 -48.36 21.10 -1.85
C PRO A 120 -48.87 21.62 -3.21
N SER A 121 -48.27 22.72 -3.72
CA SER A 121 -48.54 23.30 -5.03
C SER A 121 -47.83 22.57 -6.18
N GLY A 122 -46.98 21.57 -5.87
CA GLY A 122 -46.23 20.79 -6.88
C GLY A 122 -44.83 21.36 -7.22
N ASP A 123 -44.41 22.46 -6.59
CA ASP A 123 -43.12 23.06 -6.86
C ASP A 123 -41.98 22.24 -6.20
N VAL A 124 -40.91 22.01 -6.94
CA VAL A 124 -39.74 21.29 -6.46
C VAL A 124 -38.64 22.26 -6.05
N TYR A 125 -38.21 22.14 -4.81
CA TYR A 125 -37.12 22.95 -4.25
C TYR A 125 -35.91 22.04 -3.91
N ALA A 126 -34.72 22.46 -4.32
CA ALA A 126 -33.48 21.81 -3.96
C ALA A 126 -32.78 22.64 -2.85
N ALA A 127 -32.53 22.01 -1.71
CA ALA A 127 -31.82 22.61 -0.60
C ALA A 127 -30.62 21.79 -0.16
N ARG A 128 -29.65 22.38 0.51
CA ARG A 128 -28.56 21.69 1.15
C ARG A 128 -29.02 21.05 2.47
N PRO A 129 -28.44 19.91 2.90
CA PRO A 129 -28.74 19.34 4.21
C PRO A 129 -28.48 20.36 5.32
N GLY A 130 -29.50 20.63 6.16
CA GLY A 130 -29.44 21.60 7.24
C GLY A 130 -29.84 23.04 6.86
N GLU A 131 -30.10 23.32 5.61
CA GLU A 131 -30.64 24.61 5.17
C GLU A 131 -32.15 24.70 5.49
N ARG A 132 -32.55 25.68 6.30
CA ARG A 132 -33.98 25.93 6.59
C ARG A 132 -34.59 26.67 5.42
N LEU A 133 -35.49 26.01 4.69
CA LEU A 133 -36.31 26.65 3.68
C LEU A 133 -37.26 27.67 4.37
N ARG A 134 -36.99 28.94 4.21
CA ARG A 134 -37.66 30.04 4.95
C ARG A 134 -39.15 30.28 4.58
N HIS A 135 -39.70 29.55 3.64
CA HIS A 135 -41.06 29.79 3.12
C HIS A 135 -41.86 28.50 2.82
N LEU A 136 -41.85 27.53 3.70
CA LEU A 136 -42.86 26.48 3.62
C LEU A 136 -43.65 26.42 4.92
N ASN A 137 -44.74 27.18 4.95
CA ASN A 137 -45.80 26.93 5.92
C ASN A 137 -46.44 25.59 5.58
N SER A 138 -46.36 24.65 6.54
CA SER A 138 -47.11 23.43 6.70
C SER A 138 -46.60 22.11 6.03
N GLN A 139 -46.29 21.20 6.95
CA GLN A 139 -46.74 19.78 7.00
C GLN A 139 -46.63 18.95 5.72
N ALA A 140 -45.43 18.55 5.39
CA ALA A 140 -45.05 17.18 4.96
C ALA A 140 -43.60 17.17 4.49
N LEU A 141 -42.69 16.77 5.37
CA LEU A 141 -41.34 16.43 4.99
C LEU A 141 -41.31 14.94 4.61
N VAL A 142 -41.22 14.66 3.33
CA VAL A 142 -40.91 13.30 2.86
C VAL A 142 -39.40 13.26 2.56
N LEU A 143 -38.64 12.64 3.43
CA LEU A 143 -37.23 12.32 3.19
C LEU A 143 -37.13 11.14 2.23
N TRP A 144 -36.80 11.41 0.97
CA TRP A 144 -36.49 10.38 0.00
C TRP A 144 -34.98 10.21 -0.13
N SER A 145 -34.44 9.13 0.45
CA SER A 145 -33.08 8.70 0.19
C SER A 145 -33.09 7.70 -0.96
N GLY A 146 -32.86 8.20 -2.16
CA GLY A 146 -32.79 7.37 -3.37
C GLY A 146 -31.54 6.49 -3.36
N ARG A 147 -31.72 5.23 -2.96
CA ARG A 147 -30.73 4.19 -3.23
C ARG A 147 -30.99 3.72 -4.67
N LEU A 148 -30.16 4.18 -5.62
CA LEU A 148 -30.16 3.65 -6.97
C LEU A 148 -29.70 2.19 -6.92
N GLY A 149 -30.66 1.27 -6.90
CA GLY A 149 -30.41 -0.14 -7.11
C GLY A 149 -30.02 -0.38 -8.56
N SER A 150 -28.83 -0.91 -8.77
CA SER A 150 -28.41 -1.44 -10.05
C SER A 150 -29.24 -2.67 -10.37
N SER A 151 -30.22 -2.57 -11.27
CA SER A 151 -30.77 -3.72 -11.95
C SER A 151 -30.01 -3.96 -13.24
N ARG A 152 -29.36 -5.10 -13.33
CA ARG A 152 -28.90 -5.67 -14.58
C ARG A 152 -30.00 -6.63 -15.10
N PRO A 153 -30.24 -6.70 -16.41
CA PRO A 153 -30.76 -7.90 -17.04
C PRO A 153 -29.66 -8.96 -17.16
#